data_89524413b11b22bbe09ad0c1f667e31e
#
_entry.id   89524413b11b22bbe09ad0c1f667e31e
#
_cell.length_a   1.000
_cell.length_b   1.000
_cell.length_c   1.000
_cell.angle_alpha   90.00
_cell.angle_beta   90.00
_cell.angle_gamma   90.00
#
_symmetry.space_group_name_H-M   'P 1'
#
loop_
_entity.id
_entity.type
_entity.pdbx_description
1 polymer ?
#
loop_
_entity_poly.entity_id
_entity_poly.type
_entity_poly.pdbx_seq_one_letter_code
_entity_poly.pdbx_strand_id
1 'polypeptide(L)'
;THLNISENYIQGNLNESISRLSKLEYLNLWDNQLSGFIPPDIGSLSKLEFLSLSGNQFIGEIPQELGNAKRLQSIALFENNLSGTLPVSLTELPGLKYLGLFDNNFQGNISNNLMNILDLSYLRLNKNRFNTIDQDSMCASGYDWRNFIFYDVSDNRFENPSICLQTDDILKIQSSVLKK
;
A
#
# COMPACT_ATOMS: atom_id res chain seq x y z
N THR A 1 -13.28 -16.79 -5.92
CA THR A 1 -12.99 -16.84 -7.36
C THR A 1 -11.77 -15.98 -7.68
N HIS A 2 -11.03 -16.32 -8.76
CA HIS A 2 -9.74 -15.72 -9.07
C HIS A 2 -9.77 -15.14 -10.49
N LEU A 3 -9.25 -13.92 -10.64
CA LEU A 3 -8.94 -13.31 -11.92
C LEU A 3 -7.45 -12.94 -11.92
N ASN A 4 -6.68 -13.62 -12.72
CA ASN A 4 -5.27 -13.30 -12.97
C ASN A 4 -5.04 -13.10 -14.45
N ILE A 5 -4.70 -11.89 -14.85
CA ILE A 5 -4.33 -11.50 -16.20
C ILE A 5 -3.05 -10.63 -16.17
N SER A 6 -2.17 -10.91 -15.19
CA SER A 6 -0.89 -10.23 -15.06
C SER A 6 0.06 -10.52 -16.22
N GLU A 7 1.09 -9.67 -16.36
CA GLU A 7 2.17 -9.82 -17.34
C GLU A 7 1.64 -9.88 -18.79
N ASN A 8 0.84 -8.88 -19.16
CA ASN A 8 0.23 -8.75 -20.47
C ASN A 8 0.33 -7.30 -21.01
N TYR A 9 -0.31 -7.03 -22.12
CA TYR A 9 -0.35 -5.70 -22.74
C TYR A 9 -1.76 -5.11 -22.71
N ILE A 10 -2.54 -5.42 -21.66
CA ILE A 10 -3.93 -4.97 -21.54
C ILE A 10 -3.95 -3.46 -21.28
N GLN A 11 -4.71 -2.76 -22.10
CA GLN A 11 -4.86 -1.30 -22.07
C GLN A 11 -6.27 -0.89 -21.68
N GLY A 12 -6.44 0.39 -21.37
CA GLY A 12 -7.71 1.01 -21.01
C GLY A 12 -7.84 1.25 -19.52
N ASN A 13 -9.05 1.49 -19.08
CA ASN A 13 -9.35 1.88 -17.72
C ASN A 13 -10.07 0.76 -16.96
N LEU A 14 -9.71 0.59 -15.71
CA LEU A 14 -10.55 -0.16 -14.79
C LEU A 14 -11.78 0.71 -14.47
N ASN A 15 -12.98 0.21 -14.74
CA ASN A 15 -14.20 0.98 -14.56
C ASN A 15 -15.12 0.41 -13.46
N GLU A 16 -16.19 1.11 -13.17
CA GLU A 16 -17.19 0.76 -12.15
C GLU A 16 -17.78 -0.66 -12.30
N SER A 17 -17.76 -1.22 -13.51
CA SER A 17 -18.27 -2.59 -13.76
C SER A 17 -17.48 -3.67 -13.01
N ILE A 18 -16.32 -3.34 -12.44
CA ILE A 18 -15.57 -4.26 -11.57
C ILE A 18 -16.43 -4.72 -10.39
N SER A 19 -17.34 -3.89 -9.89
CA SER A 19 -18.28 -4.20 -8.80
C SER A 19 -19.19 -5.41 -9.10
N ARG A 20 -19.43 -5.71 -10.38
CA ARG A 20 -20.24 -6.89 -10.79
C ARG A 20 -19.54 -8.20 -10.44
N LEU A 21 -18.25 -8.19 -10.22
CA LEU A 21 -17.47 -9.38 -9.83
C LEU A 21 -17.57 -9.65 -8.32
N SER A 22 -18.75 -9.57 -7.74
CA SER A 22 -19.01 -9.62 -6.29
C SER A 22 -18.51 -10.89 -5.57
N LYS A 23 -18.15 -11.94 -6.32
CA LYS A 23 -17.56 -13.18 -5.78
C LYS A 23 -16.04 -13.22 -5.89
N LEU A 24 -15.40 -12.13 -6.34
CA LEU A 24 -13.95 -12.09 -6.55
C LEU A 24 -13.24 -12.07 -5.20
N GLU A 25 -12.24 -12.93 -5.05
CA GLU A 25 -11.39 -13.08 -3.87
C GLU A 25 -9.93 -12.69 -4.20
N TYR A 26 -9.54 -12.89 -5.45
CA TYR A 26 -8.19 -12.64 -5.93
C TYR A 26 -8.25 -11.88 -7.25
N LEU A 27 -7.68 -10.66 -7.29
CA LEU A 27 -7.56 -9.83 -8.48
C LEU A 27 -6.08 -9.48 -8.71
N ASN A 28 -5.51 -10.02 -9.79
CA ASN A 28 -4.15 -9.71 -10.20
C ASN A 28 -4.13 -9.17 -11.63
N LEU A 29 -3.84 -7.88 -11.76
CA LEU A 29 -3.68 -7.15 -13.02
C LEU A 29 -2.24 -6.62 -13.18
N TRP A 30 -1.29 -7.16 -12.40
CA TRP A 30 0.11 -6.74 -12.38
C TRP A 30 0.75 -6.76 -13.77
N ASP A 31 1.63 -5.78 -14.02
CA ASP A 31 2.43 -5.65 -15.24
C ASP A 31 1.57 -5.68 -16.52
N ASN A 32 0.83 -4.58 -16.69
CA ASN A 32 -0.03 -4.29 -17.85
C ASN A 32 0.12 -2.80 -18.27
N GLN A 33 -0.75 -2.32 -19.12
CA GLN A 33 -0.80 -0.93 -19.58
C GLN A 33 -2.12 -0.26 -19.20
N LEU A 34 -2.72 -0.69 -18.07
CA LEU A 34 -3.95 -0.10 -17.57
C LEU A 34 -3.69 1.31 -17.05
N SER A 35 -4.64 2.22 -17.26
CA SER A 35 -4.51 3.64 -16.93
C SER A 35 -5.77 4.21 -16.30
N GLY A 36 -5.78 5.52 -16.01
CA GLY A 36 -6.90 6.21 -15.39
C GLY A 36 -6.90 6.04 -13.88
N PHE A 37 -8.06 6.24 -13.26
CA PHE A 37 -8.23 6.17 -11.81
C PHE A 37 -8.58 4.76 -11.35
N ILE A 38 -8.23 4.43 -10.12
CA ILE A 38 -8.77 3.25 -9.43
C ILE A 38 -10.23 3.59 -9.08
N PRO A 39 -11.24 2.85 -9.59
CA PRO A 39 -12.63 3.19 -9.34
C PRO A 39 -13.01 2.92 -7.88
N PRO A 40 -13.79 3.81 -7.22
CA PRO A 40 -14.30 3.60 -5.87
C PRO A 40 -15.06 2.28 -5.70
N ASP A 41 -15.68 1.81 -6.77
CA ASP A 41 -16.45 0.56 -6.83
C ASP A 41 -15.63 -0.69 -6.49
N ILE A 42 -14.31 -0.61 -6.52
CA ILE A 42 -13.44 -1.70 -6.08
C ILE A 42 -13.68 -2.06 -4.60
N GLY A 43 -14.07 -1.07 -3.79
CA GLY A 43 -14.42 -1.25 -2.38
C GLY A 43 -15.68 -2.09 -2.15
N SER A 44 -16.53 -2.27 -3.17
CA SER A 44 -17.73 -3.10 -3.09
C SER A 44 -17.43 -4.61 -3.18
N LEU A 45 -16.19 -4.98 -3.53
CA LEU A 45 -15.76 -6.38 -3.63
C LEU A 45 -15.55 -6.99 -2.23
N SER A 46 -16.63 -7.25 -1.53
CA SER A 46 -16.63 -7.66 -0.11
C SER A 46 -15.92 -8.99 0.19
N LYS A 47 -15.60 -9.77 -0.83
CA LYS A 47 -14.85 -11.04 -0.71
C LYS A 47 -13.38 -10.92 -1.11
N LEU A 48 -12.96 -9.74 -1.59
CA LEU A 48 -11.59 -9.55 -2.09
C LEU A 48 -10.59 -9.66 -0.95
N GLU A 49 -9.63 -10.57 -1.11
CA GLU A 49 -8.53 -10.83 -0.16
C GLU A 49 -7.18 -10.37 -0.71
N PHE A 50 -7.01 -10.45 -2.03
CA PHE A 50 -5.79 -10.06 -2.71
C PHE A 50 -6.10 -9.09 -3.86
N LEU A 51 -5.42 -7.94 -3.86
CA LEU A 51 -5.47 -6.94 -4.92
C LEU A 51 -4.06 -6.60 -5.38
N SER A 52 -3.77 -6.81 -6.66
CA SER A 52 -2.58 -6.29 -7.32
C SER A 52 -2.94 -5.53 -8.59
N LEU A 53 -2.61 -4.24 -8.60
CA LEU A 53 -2.68 -3.34 -9.75
C LEU A 53 -1.29 -2.79 -10.11
N SER A 54 -0.22 -3.35 -9.54
CA SER A 54 1.16 -2.86 -9.66
C SER A 54 1.67 -2.93 -11.11
N GLY A 55 2.71 -2.13 -11.43
CA GLY A 55 3.30 -2.15 -12.77
C GLY A 55 2.30 -1.73 -13.85
N ASN A 56 1.57 -0.65 -13.63
CA ASN A 56 0.58 -0.10 -14.55
C ASN A 56 0.74 1.45 -14.67
N GLN A 57 -0.23 2.12 -15.22
CA GLN A 57 -0.24 3.57 -15.42
C GLN A 57 -1.39 4.26 -14.67
N PHE A 58 -1.82 3.70 -13.55
CA PHE A 58 -2.87 4.29 -12.73
C PHE A 58 -2.43 5.63 -12.14
N ILE A 59 -3.38 6.59 -12.11
CA ILE A 59 -3.19 7.95 -11.62
C ILE A 59 -4.19 8.29 -10.51
N GLY A 60 -3.98 9.45 -9.85
CA GLY A 60 -4.89 9.95 -8.81
C GLY A 60 -4.70 9.24 -7.48
N GLU A 61 -5.71 9.27 -6.66
CA GLU A 61 -5.64 8.81 -5.27
C GLU A 61 -6.13 7.37 -5.13
N ILE A 62 -5.73 6.71 -4.04
CA ILE A 62 -6.39 5.48 -3.61
C ILE A 62 -7.79 5.86 -3.10
N PRO A 63 -8.87 5.28 -3.67
CA PRO A 63 -10.21 5.61 -3.21
C PRO A 63 -10.41 5.15 -1.75
N GLN A 64 -11.02 6.02 -0.93
CA GLN A 64 -11.30 5.69 0.46
C GLN A 64 -12.23 4.48 0.60
N GLU A 65 -13.07 4.24 -0.39
CA GLU A 65 -13.99 3.10 -0.47
C GLU A 65 -13.25 1.76 -0.48
N LEU A 66 -11.96 1.73 -0.85
CA LEU A 66 -11.15 0.51 -0.78
C LEU A 66 -11.14 -0.08 0.64
N GLY A 67 -11.22 0.75 1.67
CA GLY A 67 -11.36 0.32 3.06
C GLY A 67 -12.66 -0.44 3.39
N ASN A 68 -13.65 -0.46 2.48
CA ASN A 68 -14.87 -1.24 2.65
C ASN A 68 -14.67 -2.73 2.30
N ALA A 69 -13.63 -3.08 1.57
CA ALA A 69 -13.28 -4.46 1.25
C ALA A 69 -12.61 -5.15 2.46
N LYS A 70 -13.36 -5.39 3.53
CA LYS A 70 -12.87 -5.79 4.87
C LYS A 70 -12.14 -7.13 4.93
N ARG A 71 -12.11 -7.90 3.84
CA ARG A 71 -11.34 -9.15 3.73
C ARG A 71 -9.95 -8.98 3.13
N LEU A 72 -9.59 -7.77 2.69
CA LEU A 72 -8.28 -7.54 2.09
C LEU A 72 -7.15 -7.86 3.07
N GLN A 73 -6.26 -8.73 2.62
CA GLN A 73 -5.03 -9.12 3.29
C GLN A 73 -3.79 -8.60 2.57
N SER A 74 -3.88 -8.38 1.27
CA SER A 74 -2.77 -7.92 0.45
C SER A 74 -3.22 -6.85 -0.54
N ILE A 75 -2.53 -5.70 -0.50
CA ILE A 75 -2.72 -4.58 -1.43
C ILE A 75 -1.36 -4.26 -2.05
N ALA A 76 -1.24 -4.46 -3.36
CA ALA A 76 -0.08 -4.12 -4.15
C ALA A 76 -0.46 -3.11 -5.24
N LEU A 77 0.03 -1.87 -5.12
CA LEU A 77 -0.22 -0.75 -6.04
C LEU A 77 1.10 -0.10 -6.50
N PHE A 78 2.23 -0.73 -6.26
CA PHE A 78 3.56 -0.21 -6.56
C PHE A 78 3.80 -0.04 -8.07
N GLU A 79 4.78 0.82 -8.42
CA GLU A 79 5.13 1.08 -9.82
C GLU A 79 3.92 1.57 -10.64
N ASN A 80 3.37 2.72 -10.22
CA ASN A 80 2.26 3.42 -10.86
C ASN A 80 2.50 4.95 -10.81
N ASN A 81 1.52 5.74 -11.22
CA ASN A 81 1.54 7.21 -11.13
C ASN A 81 0.56 7.73 -10.07
N LEU A 82 0.23 6.90 -9.07
CA LEU A 82 -0.70 7.26 -8.01
C LEU A 82 -0.16 8.41 -7.16
N SER A 83 -1.03 9.22 -6.60
CA SER A 83 -0.69 10.45 -5.87
C SER A 83 -1.64 10.68 -4.69
N GLY A 84 -1.56 11.87 -4.08
CA GLY A 84 -2.39 12.20 -2.92
C GLY A 84 -1.87 11.61 -1.62
N THR A 85 -2.71 11.50 -0.63
CA THR A 85 -2.38 10.98 0.71
C THR A 85 -2.91 9.56 0.89
N LEU A 86 -2.39 8.85 1.89
CA LEU A 86 -2.95 7.54 2.24
C LEU A 86 -4.32 7.72 2.90
N PRO A 87 -5.38 7.10 2.36
CA PRO A 87 -6.71 7.20 2.95
C PRO A 87 -6.74 6.49 4.33
N VAL A 88 -7.34 7.17 5.31
CA VAL A 88 -7.47 6.62 6.68
C VAL A 88 -8.20 5.28 6.68
N SER A 89 -9.10 5.06 5.76
CA SER A 89 -9.87 3.81 5.64
C SER A 89 -9.00 2.55 5.44
N LEU A 90 -7.77 2.68 4.95
CA LEU A 90 -6.84 1.55 4.90
C LEU A 90 -6.45 1.05 6.29
N THR A 91 -6.43 1.94 7.28
CA THR A 91 -6.12 1.56 8.68
C THR A 91 -7.25 0.79 9.35
N GLU A 92 -8.41 0.75 8.71
CA GLU A 92 -9.60 0.05 9.17
C GLU A 92 -9.73 -1.37 8.58
N LEU A 93 -8.73 -1.84 7.84
CA LEU A 93 -8.69 -3.19 7.27
C LEU A 93 -8.14 -4.18 8.30
N PRO A 94 -8.98 -5.03 8.92
CA PRO A 94 -8.59 -5.77 10.12
C PRO A 94 -7.58 -6.87 9.86
N GLY A 95 -7.50 -7.38 8.64
CA GLY A 95 -6.63 -8.49 8.26
C GLY A 95 -5.52 -8.13 7.28
N LEU A 96 -5.21 -6.83 7.10
CA LEU A 96 -4.20 -6.40 6.13
C LEU A 96 -2.80 -6.80 6.61
N LYS A 97 -2.10 -7.59 5.80
CA LYS A 97 -0.75 -8.12 6.07
C LYS A 97 0.32 -7.51 5.19
N TYR A 98 -0.04 -7.16 3.96
CA TYR A 98 0.87 -6.59 2.97
C TYR A 98 0.30 -5.30 2.41
N LEU A 99 1.11 -4.23 2.45
CA LEU A 99 0.83 -2.95 1.80
C LEU A 99 2.07 -2.49 1.03
N GLY A 100 2.03 -2.64 -0.29
CA GLY A 100 3.09 -2.24 -1.22
C GLY A 100 2.64 -1.07 -2.09
N LEU A 101 3.17 0.13 -1.83
CA LEU A 101 2.86 1.38 -2.52
C LEU A 101 4.09 2.05 -3.12
N PHE A 102 5.26 1.39 -3.10
CA PHE A 102 6.52 1.98 -3.54
C PHE A 102 6.49 2.37 -5.02
N ASP A 103 7.37 3.30 -5.38
CA ASP A 103 7.51 3.81 -6.74
C ASP A 103 6.19 4.40 -7.28
N ASN A 104 5.76 5.49 -6.60
CA ASN A 104 4.55 6.27 -6.90
C ASN A 104 4.79 7.76 -6.57
N ASN A 105 3.74 8.56 -6.53
CA ASN A 105 3.80 9.98 -6.20
C ASN A 105 3.02 10.34 -4.92
N PHE A 106 2.82 9.38 -4.02
CA PHE A 106 2.13 9.63 -2.75
C PHE A 106 2.87 10.67 -1.91
N GLN A 107 2.11 11.52 -1.19
CA GLN A 107 2.64 12.63 -0.40
C GLN A 107 1.93 12.77 0.94
N GLY A 108 2.35 13.76 1.73
CA GLY A 108 1.75 14.06 3.03
C GLY A 108 2.31 13.19 4.15
N ASN A 109 1.53 13.04 5.21
CA ASN A 109 1.95 12.36 6.43
C ASN A 109 1.66 10.86 6.37
N ILE A 110 2.63 10.05 6.80
CA ILE A 110 2.40 8.65 7.16
C ILE A 110 1.87 8.63 8.59
N SER A 111 0.57 8.39 8.71
CA SER A 111 -0.10 8.35 10.01
C SER A 111 0.33 7.13 10.83
N ASN A 112 0.52 7.33 12.14
CA ASN A 112 0.74 6.24 13.10
C ASN A 112 -0.41 5.22 13.13
N ASN A 113 -1.63 5.61 12.73
CA ASN A 113 -2.75 4.67 12.63
C ASN A 113 -2.46 3.50 11.69
N LEU A 114 -1.59 3.69 10.68
CA LEU A 114 -1.16 2.60 9.81
C LEU A 114 -0.40 1.51 10.59
N MET A 115 0.32 1.91 11.64
CA MET A 115 1.06 0.99 12.52
C MET A 115 0.15 0.23 13.49
N ASN A 116 -1.09 0.68 13.68
CA ASN A 116 -2.06 0.01 14.53
C ASN A 116 -2.75 -1.18 13.83
N ILE A 117 -2.47 -1.43 12.55
CA ILE A 117 -2.95 -2.61 11.86
C ILE A 117 -2.18 -3.82 12.40
N LEU A 118 -2.83 -4.61 13.27
CA LEU A 118 -2.18 -5.65 14.07
C LEU A 118 -1.45 -6.72 13.25
N ASP A 119 -1.98 -7.05 12.08
CA ASP A 119 -1.46 -8.11 11.22
C ASP A 119 -0.49 -7.60 10.14
N LEU A 120 -0.26 -6.28 10.05
CA LEU A 120 0.58 -5.71 9.01
C LEU A 120 2.04 -6.11 9.22
N SER A 121 2.55 -6.95 8.33
CA SER A 121 3.90 -7.53 8.42
C SER A 121 4.84 -7.03 7.32
N TYR A 122 4.28 -6.54 6.21
CA TYR A 122 5.03 -6.00 5.08
C TYR A 122 4.50 -4.62 4.72
N LEU A 123 5.34 -3.60 4.87
CA LEU A 123 5.03 -2.21 4.51
C LEU A 123 6.14 -1.65 3.62
N ARG A 124 5.80 -1.34 2.36
CA ARG A 124 6.72 -0.76 1.40
C ARG A 124 6.16 0.56 0.86
N LEU A 125 6.69 1.67 1.33
CA LEU A 125 6.32 3.04 0.96
C LEU A 125 7.47 3.81 0.32
N ASN A 126 8.59 3.15 0.06
CA ASN A 126 9.80 3.74 -0.50
C ASN A 126 9.56 4.32 -1.91
N LYS A 127 10.43 5.25 -2.33
CA LYS A 127 10.32 5.96 -3.61
C LYS A 127 8.96 6.63 -3.81
N ASN A 128 8.62 7.52 -2.89
CA ASN A 128 7.43 8.35 -2.92
C ASN A 128 7.79 9.80 -2.55
N ARG A 129 6.81 10.62 -2.18
CA ARG A 129 6.99 12.02 -1.81
C ARG A 129 6.45 12.33 -0.42
N PHE A 130 6.35 11.33 0.46
CA PHE A 130 5.96 11.54 1.85
C PHE A 130 6.93 12.51 2.52
N ASN A 131 6.42 13.48 3.26
CA ASN A 131 7.21 14.55 3.88
C ASN A 131 7.26 14.47 5.40
N THR A 132 6.30 13.81 6.02
CA THR A 132 6.29 13.61 7.47
C THR A 132 5.90 12.18 7.82
N ILE A 133 6.37 11.75 8.97
CA ILE A 133 5.96 10.52 9.62
C ILE A 133 5.67 10.88 11.07
N ASP A 134 4.53 10.47 11.62
CA ASP A 134 4.16 10.78 13.00
C ASP A 134 4.95 9.89 13.96
N GLN A 135 6.17 10.31 14.22
CA GLN A 135 7.15 9.53 14.96
C GLN A 135 6.97 9.61 16.47
N ASP A 136 6.56 10.77 17.00
CA ASP A 136 6.39 10.94 18.44
C ASP A 136 5.31 9.98 18.96
N SER A 137 4.22 9.85 18.22
CA SER A 137 3.17 8.87 18.51
C SER A 137 3.63 7.43 18.27
N MET A 138 4.44 7.20 17.25
CA MET A 138 4.99 5.87 16.95
C MET A 138 5.98 5.41 18.03
N CYS A 139 6.82 6.30 18.54
CA CYS A 139 7.77 6.01 19.60
C CYS A 139 7.09 5.87 20.97
N ALA A 140 6.08 6.69 21.23
CA ALA A 140 5.34 6.68 22.51
C ALA A 140 4.39 5.49 22.62
N SER A 141 3.93 4.92 21.51
CA SER A 141 2.94 3.84 21.51
C SER A 141 3.48 2.49 22.02
N GLY A 142 4.80 2.37 22.24
CA GLY A 142 5.43 1.09 22.58
C GLY A 142 5.31 0.05 21.46
N TYR A 143 5.10 0.50 20.22
CA TYR A 143 4.96 -0.37 19.08
C TYR A 143 6.22 -1.22 18.89
N ASP A 144 6.04 -2.52 18.78
CA ASP A 144 7.15 -3.46 18.55
C ASP A 144 7.43 -3.60 17.05
N TRP A 145 8.40 -2.85 16.56
CA TRP A 145 8.86 -2.87 15.17
C TRP A 145 9.34 -4.25 14.69
N ARG A 146 9.65 -5.15 15.64
CA ARG A 146 10.03 -6.53 15.32
C ARG A 146 8.87 -7.36 14.75
N ASN A 147 7.65 -6.85 14.82
CA ASN A 147 6.48 -7.47 14.19
C ASN A 147 6.50 -7.31 12.67
N PHE A 148 7.23 -6.32 12.11
CA PHE A 148 7.43 -6.25 10.68
C PHE A 148 8.46 -7.27 10.21
N ILE A 149 8.07 -8.07 9.21
CA ILE A 149 9.00 -8.91 8.45
C ILE A 149 9.78 -8.02 7.47
N PHE A 150 9.13 -6.99 6.93
CA PHE A 150 9.73 -6.04 6.03
C PHE A 150 9.10 -4.66 6.13
N TYR A 151 9.91 -3.63 6.33
CA TYR A 151 9.51 -2.23 6.39
C TYR A 151 10.50 -1.38 5.59
N ASP A 152 9.99 -0.60 4.62
CA ASP A 152 10.81 0.30 3.83
C ASP A 152 10.07 1.60 3.52
N VAL A 153 10.61 2.71 3.98
CA VAL A 153 10.13 4.08 3.73
C VAL A 153 11.23 4.95 3.10
N SER A 154 12.30 4.35 2.60
CA SER A 154 13.42 5.07 1.98
C SER A 154 12.99 5.88 0.76
N ASP A 155 13.88 6.74 0.27
CA ASP A 155 13.66 7.54 -0.93
C ASP A 155 12.33 8.35 -0.90
N ASN A 156 12.06 8.97 0.25
CA ASN A 156 10.96 9.90 0.46
C ASN A 156 11.52 11.32 0.74
N ARG A 157 10.67 12.28 1.09
CA ARG A 157 11.02 13.68 1.31
C ARG A 157 10.93 14.09 2.78
N PHE A 158 11.25 13.20 3.70
CA PHE A 158 11.15 13.49 5.14
C PHE A 158 12.06 14.64 5.54
N GLU A 159 11.47 15.70 6.11
CA GLU A 159 12.19 16.90 6.55
C GLU A 159 12.97 16.66 7.84
N ASN A 160 12.53 15.76 8.71
CA ASN A 160 13.18 15.36 9.93
C ASN A 160 13.03 13.85 10.14
N PRO A 161 14.02 13.04 9.79
CA PRO A 161 14.03 11.65 10.24
C PRO A 161 14.28 11.66 11.75
N SER A 162 13.26 11.49 12.57
CA SER A 162 13.46 11.48 14.00
C SER A 162 14.06 10.19 14.52
N ILE A 163 14.59 10.32 15.66
CA ILE A 163 15.63 9.64 16.43
C ILE A 163 15.13 8.37 17.18
N CYS A 164 13.87 7.97 17.11
CA CYS A 164 13.46 6.76 17.81
C CYS A 164 13.73 5.46 17.03
N LEU A 165 13.91 5.57 15.74
CA LEU A 165 14.61 4.54 14.99
C LEU A 165 16.10 4.84 15.14
N GLN A 166 16.76 4.21 16.08
CA GLN A 166 18.22 4.34 16.20
C GLN A 166 18.82 3.91 14.87
N THR A 167 19.85 4.62 14.44
CA THR A 167 20.55 4.42 13.15
C THR A 167 20.89 2.95 12.88
N ASP A 168 21.05 2.13 13.90
CA ASP A 168 21.33 0.69 13.79
C ASP A 168 20.11 -0.13 13.35
N ASP A 169 18.91 0.30 13.65
CA ASP A 169 17.68 -0.41 13.23
C ASP A 169 17.33 -0.06 11.79
N ILE A 170 17.53 1.19 11.38
CA ILE A 170 17.38 1.63 9.97
C ILE A 170 18.43 0.93 9.08
N LEU A 171 19.69 0.83 9.55
CA LEU A 171 20.77 0.15 8.83
C LEU A 171 20.54 -1.37 8.72
N LYS A 172 19.93 -2.01 9.71
CA LYS A 172 19.56 -3.44 9.63
C LYS A 172 18.45 -3.66 8.62
N ILE A 173 17.47 -2.78 8.55
CA ILE A 173 16.39 -2.83 7.56
C ILE A 173 16.95 -2.63 6.15
N GLN A 174 17.84 -1.66 5.94
CA GLN A 174 18.51 -1.42 4.65
C GLN A 174 19.51 -2.52 4.29
N SER A 175 20.27 -3.06 5.24
CA SER A 175 21.28 -4.08 4.96
C SER A 175 20.71 -5.47 4.68
N SER A 176 19.51 -5.77 5.12
CA SER A 176 18.82 -7.03 4.78
C SER A 176 18.34 -7.07 3.32
N VAL A 177 18.13 -5.89 2.71
CA VAL A 177 17.70 -5.74 1.31
C VAL A 177 18.86 -5.89 0.32
N LEU A 178 20.10 -5.59 0.72
CA LEU A 178 21.29 -5.66 -0.14
C LEU A 178 21.91 -7.05 -0.24
N LYS A 179 21.34 -8.07 0.41
CA LYS A 179 21.87 -9.45 0.44
C LYS A 179 20.98 -10.50 -0.22
N LYS A 180 20.09 -10.11 -1.13
CA LYS A 180 19.35 -11.06 -1.96
C LYS A 180 19.40 -10.68 -3.41
#